data_55d143fb2fe02ab84661fe311521c6d4
#
_entry.id   55d143fb2fe02ab84661fe311521c6d4
#
_cell.length_a   1.000
_cell.length_b   1.000
_cell.length_c   1.000
_cell.angle_alpha   90.00
_cell.angle_beta   90.00
_cell.angle_gamma   90.00
#
_symmetry.space_group_name_H-M   'P 1'
#
loop_
_entity.id
_entity.type
_entity.pdbx_description
1 polymer ?
#
loop_
_entity_poly.entity_id
_entity_poly.type
_entity_poly.pdbx_seq_one_letter_code
_entity_poly.pdbx_strand_id
1 'polypeptide(L)'
;MTRSPAKKSFFSQSVDLMNGPIFQSLVIFMLPILVSSLFQQLYNTVDTMIVGNVLGDTALAAIGACGAIYELLVGFGIGIGNGLAIVAARSYGAGDDEQLKQTVAGSIVIGLIASAVITLAGAMGLHPLLELLDTPVEIFEDAYRYIIIIDYGVFIMFAYNLCAGLLRAIGNSFMPLVFLILSSVLNVILDLWFIAVLGMGVAGAGVATVISQGVSVVLCILYVFRSARLLLPEKKHFHVGSHLYWELFSQSISMGLMSSIVSAGSVVLQYGINGLGTLVIAGHTAARKLFSFTDMPLTAMASACSTFVSQNYGANHPDRVRRGMRDIILYSIVVAAAITVLMSVGAEWMVRLVSGSSEPVVLENGARYLIWNAPFYAVLGVLLANRYALQSMGEKVLPLLSSVIEFLGKIVFVMVFIPRFAYNAVILCEPVIWCFMTAELMTVYLHNPFVFPKKKK
;
A
#
# COMPACT_ATOMS: atom_id res chain seq x y z
N MET A 1 -21.16 -22.18 17.68
CA MET A 1 -20.68 -21.93 19.07
C MET A 1 -20.46 -20.43 19.23
N THR A 2 -21.25 -19.76 20.05
CA THR A 2 -21.10 -18.33 20.35
C THR A 2 -19.87 -18.16 21.22
N ARG A 3 -18.84 -17.48 20.67
CA ARG A 3 -17.63 -17.11 21.44
C ARG A 3 -18.05 -16.24 22.63
N SER A 4 -17.83 -16.73 23.85
CA SER A 4 -18.07 -15.98 25.10
C SER A 4 -17.26 -14.67 25.10
N PRO A 5 -17.81 -13.53 25.54
CA PRO A 5 -17.07 -12.27 25.61
C PRO A 5 -16.04 -12.36 26.75
N ALA A 6 -14.79 -12.68 26.39
CA ALA A 6 -13.67 -12.48 27.33
C ALA A 6 -13.55 -11.02 27.72
N LYS A 7 -13.24 -10.71 28.98
CA LYS A 7 -13.02 -9.34 29.50
C LYS A 7 -12.06 -8.59 28.55
N LYS A 8 -12.59 -7.61 27.83
CA LYS A 8 -11.85 -6.78 26.85
C LYS A 8 -10.82 -5.93 27.61
N SER A 9 -9.56 -6.28 27.56
CA SER A 9 -8.45 -5.36 27.86
C SER A 9 -8.45 -4.26 26.79
N PHE A 10 -8.10 -3.02 27.15
CA PHE A 10 -7.97 -1.90 26.22
C PHE A 10 -7.07 -2.23 25.00
N PHE A 11 -6.10 -3.12 25.19
CA PHE A 11 -5.18 -3.60 24.14
C PHE A 11 -5.72 -4.78 23.31
N SER A 12 -6.91 -5.32 23.59
CA SER A 12 -7.52 -6.45 22.87
C SER A 12 -8.72 -6.05 22.02
N GLN A 13 -8.82 -4.80 21.58
CA GLN A 13 -9.96 -4.32 20.78
C GLN A 13 -9.84 -4.80 19.32
N SER A 14 -10.20 -6.07 19.08
CA SER A 14 -10.59 -6.50 17.73
C SER A 14 -11.97 -5.96 17.41
N VAL A 15 -12.10 -5.33 16.25
CA VAL A 15 -13.40 -4.86 15.73
C VAL A 15 -14.15 -6.06 15.18
N ASP A 16 -15.41 -6.23 15.58
CA ASP A 16 -16.28 -7.26 15.02
C ASP A 16 -16.82 -6.81 13.66
N LEU A 17 -16.17 -7.29 12.59
CA LEU A 17 -16.56 -6.99 11.22
C LEU A 17 -17.66 -7.96 10.70
N MET A 18 -17.94 -9.05 11.43
CA MET A 18 -18.91 -10.08 11.00
C MET A 18 -20.32 -9.87 11.56
N ASN A 19 -20.46 -9.38 12.81
CA ASN A 19 -21.75 -9.25 13.47
C ASN A 19 -22.09 -7.81 13.85
N GLY A 20 -21.10 -6.91 13.95
CA GLY A 20 -21.28 -5.51 14.30
C GLY A 20 -22.03 -4.68 13.26
N PRO A 21 -22.44 -3.43 13.58
CA PRO A 21 -23.01 -2.50 12.63
C PRO A 21 -21.97 -2.17 11.56
N ILE A 22 -22.35 -2.38 10.28
CA ILE A 22 -21.40 -2.45 9.15
C ILE A 22 -20.58 -1.17 9.04
N PHE A 23 -21.22 -0.03 8.84
CA PHE A 23 -20.51 1.25 8.61
C PHE A 23 -19.66 1.66 9.80
N GLN A 24 -20.19 1.56 11.03
CA GLN A 24 -19.43 1.92 12.23
C GLN A 24 -18.21 1.01 12.42
N SER A 25 -18.36 -0.29 12.22
CA SER A 25 -17.24 -1.25 12.32
C SER A 25 -16.17 -0.97 11.26
N LEU A 26 -16.55 -0.64 10.03
CA LEU A 26 -15.65 -0.27 8.95
C LEU A 26 -14.86 1.00 9.30
N VAL A 27 -15.52 2.05 9.78
CA VAL A 27 -14.87 3.31 10.16
C VAL A 27 -13.91 3.12 11.33
N ILE A 28 -14.33 2.42 12.40
CA ILE A 28 -13.48 2.15 13.57
C ILE A 28 -12.26 1.31 13.17
N PHE A 29 -12.42 0.35 12.25
CA PHE A 29 -11.33 -0.47 11.77
C PHE A 29 -10.38 0.30 10.83
N MET A 30 -10.92 1.18 9.98
CA MET A 30 -10.19 2.01 9.04
C MET A 30 -9.33 3.08 9.73
N LEU A 31 -9.83 3.72 10.81
CA LEU A 31 -9.15 4.84 11.45
C LEU A 31 -7.69 4.54 11.86
N PRO A 32 -7.37 3.41 12.52
CA PRO A 32 -5.97 3.07 12.82
C PRO A 32 -5.13 2.86 11.55
N ILE A 33 -5.73 2.36 10.46
CA ILE A 33 -5.02 2.18 9.18
C ILE A 33 -4.70 3.55 8.56
N LEU A 34 -5.66 4.48 8.56
CA LEU A 34 -5.46 5.86 8.08
C LEU A 34 -4.36 6.56 8.88
N VAL A 35 -4.42 6.47 10.22
CA VAL A 35 -3.41 7.06 11.10
C VAL A 35 -2.04 6.42 10.84
N SER A 36 -1.97 5.10 10.62
CA SER A 36 -0.73 4.40 10.24
C SER A 36 -0.14 4.96 8.93
N SER A 37 -0.97 5.19 7.91
CA SER A 37 -0.53 5.75 6.64
C SER A 37 0.02 7.19 6.81
N LEU A 38 -0.65 8.01 7.62
CA LEU A 38 -0.17 9.35 7.97
C LEU A 38 1.19 9.32 8.69
N PHE A 39 1.33 8.45 9.70
CA PHE A 39 2.61 8.29 10.42
C PHE A 39 3.72 7.79 9.50
N GLN A 40 3.41 6.86 8.59
CA GLN A 40 4.38 6.36 7.63
C GLN A 40 4.86 7.45 6.67
N GLN A 41 3.96 8.31 6.21
CA GLN A 41 4.32 9.44 5.34
C GLN A 41 5.15 10.50 6.08
N LEU A 42 4.78 10.81 7.34
CA LEU A 42 5.54 11.72 8.19
C LEU A 42 6.95 11.19 8.47
N TYR A 43 7.05 9.91 8.83
CA TYR A 43 8.33 9.24 9.08
C TYR A 43 9.24 9.30 7.84
N ASN A 44 8.75 8.95 6.65
CA ASN A 44 9.52 9.02 5.40
C ASN A 44 10.00 10.46 5.12
N THR A 45 9.19 11.46 5.45
CA THR A 45 9.55 12.87 5.30
C THR A 45 10.66 13.26 6.29
N VAL A 46 10.55 12.87 7.55
CA VAL A 46 11.56 13.16 8.59
C VAL A 46 12.89 12.49 8.26
N ASP A 47 12.88 11.22 7.84
CA ASP A 47 14.08 10.49 7.40
C ASP A 47 14.80 11.23 6.27
N THR A 48 14.06 11.62 5.23
CA THR A 48 14.58 12.41 4.11
C THR A 48 15.16 13.77 4.58
N MET A 49 14.50 14.43 5.53
CA MET A 49 14.99 15.70 6.09
C MET A 49 16.27 15.52 6.91
N ILE A 50 16.40 14.45 7.70
CA ILE A 50 17.62 14.15 8.45
C ILE A 50 18.79 13.93 7.50
N VAL A 51 18.61 13.10 6.48
CA VAL A 51 19.63 12.85 5.47
C VAL A 51 20.05 14.14 4.76
N GLY A 52 19.08 14.92 4.28
CA GLY A 52 19.38 16.17 3.56
C GLY A 52 20.10 17.22 4.42
N ASN A 53 19.66 17.39 5.69
CA ASN A 53 20.26 18.39 6.56
C ASN A 53 21.63 17.99 7.13
N VAL A 54 21.89 16.69 7.33
CA VAL A 54 23.14 16.23 7.96
C VAL A 54 24.19 15.85 6.91
N LEU A 55 23.79 15.20 5.82
CA LEU A 55 24.70 14.70 4.79
C LEU A 55 24.73 15.59 3.53
N GLY A 56 23.75 16.47 3.36
CA GLY A 56 23.66 17.39 2.23
C GLY A 56 22.98 16.81 0.99
N ASP A 57 23.00 17.62 -0.09
CA ASP A 57 22.20 17.37 -1.30
C ASP A 57 22.64 16.13 -2.08
N THR A 58 23.92 15.79 -2.05
CA THR A 58 24.46 14.61 -2.75
C THR A 58 23.90 13.31 -2.17
N ALA A 59 23.85 13.21 -0.84
CA ALA A 59 23.26 12.05 -0.15
C ALA A 59 21.75 11.95 -0.39
N LEU A 60 21.06 13.10 -0.40
CA LEU A 60 19.65 13.17 -0.70
C LEU A 60 19.36 12.72 -2.15
N ALA A 61 20.21 13.12 -3.10
CA ALA A 61 20.14 12.68 -4.49
C ALA A 61 20.35 11.16 -4.64
N ALA A 62 21.29 10.59 -3.86
CA ALA A 62 21.55 9.15 -3.86
C ALA A 62 20.34 8.35 -3.41
N ILE A 63 19.67 8.73 -2.31
CA ILE A 63 18.43 8.09 -1.86
C ILE A 63 17.31 8.30 -2.89
N GLY A 64 17.20 9.49 -3.45
CA GLY A 64 16.22 9.81 -4.48
C GLY A 64 16.35 8.95 -5.73
N ALA A 65 17.56 8.68 -6.18
CA ALA A 65 17.84 7.79 -7.31
C ALA A 65 17.38 6.34 -7.07
N CYS A 66 17.36 5.91 -5.81
CA CYS A 66 16.87 4.58 -5.42
C CYS A 66 15.34 4.49 -5.30
N GLY A 67 14.60 5.62 -5.35
CA GLY A 67 13.17 5.68 -5.02
C GLY A 67 12.32 4.69 -5.81
N ALA A 68 12.49 4.62 -7.13
CA ALA A 68 11.74 3.70 -7.99
C ALA A 68 12.08 2.22 -7.69
N ILE A 69 13.35 1.92 -7.41
CA ILE A 69 13.79 0.57 -7.04
C ILE A 69 13.21 0.19 -5.68
N TYR A 70 13.26 1.10 -4.72
CA TYR A 70 12.67 0.92 -3.40
C TYR A 70 11.17 0.61 -3.49
N GLU A 71 10.42 1.39 -4.27
CA GLU A 71 8.98 1.16 -4.48
C GLU A 71 8.69 -0.19 -5.12
N LEU A 72 9.51 -0.64 -6.07
CA LEU A 72 9.35 -1.96 -6.67
C LEU A 72 9.59 -3.08 -5.67
N LEU A 73 10.70 -3.05 -4.93
CA LEU A 73 11.08 -4.09 -3.97
C LEU A 73 10.09 -4.15 -2.80
N VAL A 74 9.87 -3.01 -2.16
CA VAL A 74 9.02 -2.92 -0.97
C VAL A 74 7.55 -3.05 -1.33
N GLY A 75 7.10 -2.42 -2.42
CA GLY A 75 5.72 -2.51 -2.91
C GLY A 75 5.32 -3.92 -3.29
N PHE A 76 6.20 -4.67 -3.94
CA PHE A 76 5.99 -6.09 -4.25
C PHE A 76 5.83 -6.92 -2.95
N GLY A 77 6.72 -6.70 -1.97
CA GLY A 77 6.66 -7.36 -0.67
C GLY A 77 5.38 -7.04 0.12
N ILE A 78 4.96 -5.78 0.12
CA ILE A 78 3.68 -5.35 0.72
C ILE A 78 2.50 -6.04 0.01
N GLY A 79 2.51 -6.10 -1.31
CA GLY A 79 1.49 -6.79 -2.10
C GLY A 79 1.37 -8.26 -1.73
N ILE A 80 2.49 -8.98 -1.65
CA ILE A 80 2.53 -10.38 -1.19
C ILE A 80 1.92 -10.52 0.21
N GLY A 81 2.35 -9.69 1.17
CA GLY A 81 1.85 -9.71 2.54
C GLY A 81 0.33 -9.47 2.62
N ASN A 82 -0.19 -8.53 1.85
CA ASN A 82 -1.63 -8.26 1.77
C ASN A 82 -2.41 -9.44 1.15
N GLY A 83 -1.87 -10.09 0.11
CA GLY A 83 -2.47 -11.28 -0.48
C GLY A 83 -2.59 -12.43 0.51
N LEU A 84 -1.54 -12.69 1.30
CA LEU A 84 -1.56 -13.70 2.35
C LEU A 84 -2.56 -13.35 3.47
N ALA A 85 -2.66 -12.08 3.85
CA ALA A 85 -3.61 -11.60 4.85
C ALA A 85 -5.08 -11.78 4.41
N ILE A 86 -5.39 -11.65 3.12
CA ILE A 86 -6.73 -11.92 2.56
C ILE A 86 -7.13 -13.37 2.81
N VAL A 87 -6.25 -14.33 2.54
CA VAL A 87 -6.54 -15.76 2.76
C VAL A 87 -6.73 -16.04 4.25
N ALA A 88 -5.88 -15.45 5.11
CA ALA A 88 -6.03 -15.56 6.56
C ALA A 88 -7.36 -14.97 7.06
N ALA A 89 -7.78 -13.82 6.53
CA ALA A 89 -9.06 -13.19 6.89
C ALA A 89 -10.26 -14.04 6.46
N ARG A 90 -10.17 -14.75 5.32
CA ARG A 90 -11.20 -15.71 4.89
C ARG A 90 -11.29 -16.91 5.83
N SER A 91 -10.15 -17.52 6.18
CA SER A 91 -10.11 -18.63 7.13
C SER A 91 -10.64 -18.23 8.51
N TYR A 92 -10.30 -17.02 8.97
CA TYR A 92 -10.84 -16.45 10.21
C TYR A 92 -12.36 -16.27 10.14
N GLY A 93 -12.87 -15.73 9.02
CA GLY A 93 -14.30 -15.53 8.78
C GLY A 93 -15.07 -16.84 8.73
N ALA A 94 -14.50 -17.89 8.15
CA ALA A 94 -15.09 -19.23 8.13
C ALA A 94 -15.19 -19.87 9.52
N GLY A 95 -14.52 -19.33 10.54
CA GLY A 95 -14.48 -19.88 11.89
C GLY A 95 -13.63 -21.15 11.99
N ASP A 96 -12.80 -21.42 10.99
CA ASP A 96 -11.90 -22.57 10.94
C ASP A 96 -10.52 -22.20 11.50
N ASP A 97 -10.35 -22.41 12.80
CA ASP A 97 -9.12 -22.08 13.52
C ASP A 97 -7.94 -22.95 13.06
N GLU A 98 -8.20 -24.18 12.61
CA GLU A 98 -7.16 -25.10 12.11
C GLU A 98 -6.67 -24.64 10.74
N GLN A 99 -7.59 -24.31 9.83
CA GLN A 99 -7.24 -23.74 8.53
C GLN A 99 -6.54 -22.38 8.67
N LEU A 100 -6.94 -21.53 9.63
CA LEU A 100 -6.26 -20.27 9.88
C LEU A 100 -4.80 -20.49 10.30
N LYS A 101 -4.51 -21.43 11.20
CA LYS A 101 -3.15 -21.75 11.61
C LYS A 101 -2.32 -22.34 10.45
N GLN A 102 -2.93 -23.19 9.61
CA GLN A 102 -2.28 -23.68 8.38
C GLN A 102 -2.00 -22.53 7.41
N THR A 103 -2.93 -21.59 7.26
CA THR A 103 -2.75 -20.38 6.45
C THR A 103 -1.57 -19.54 6.96
N VAL A 104 -1.47 -19.34 8.27
CA VAL A 104 -0.32 -18.63 8.88
C VAL A 104 1.00 -19.37 8.62
N ALA A 105 1.02 -20.71 8.84
CA ALA A 105 2.21 -21.51 8.58
C ALA A 105 2.64 -21.44 7.09
N GLY A 106 1.70 -21.62 6.17
CA GLY A 106 1.95 -21.48 4.73
C GLY A 106 2.41 -20.08 4.34
N SER A 107 1.86 -19.04 4.98
CA SER A 107 2.26 -17.65 4.76
C SER A 107 3.71 -17.39 5.19
N ILE A 108 4.13 -17.97 6.32
CA ILE A 108 5.53 -17.89 6.76
C ILE A 108 6.46 -18.53 5.73
N VAL A 109 6.11 -19.74 5.24
CA VAL A 109 6.93 -20.45 4.25
C VAL A 109 7.02 -19.67 2.93
N ILE A 110 5.89 -19.23 2.39
CA ILE A 110 5.85 -18.41 1.15
C ILE A 110 6.63 -17.11 1.33
N GLY A 111 6.46 -16.45 2.48
CA GLY A 111 7.17 -15.22 2.79
C GLY A 111 8.68 -15.39 2.87
N LEU A 112 9.16 -16.46 3.49
CA LEU A 112 10.58 -16.80 3.53
C LEU A 112 11.14 -17.02 2.13
N ILE A 113 10.42 -17.80 1.30
CA ILE A 113 10.84 -18.07 -0.08
C ILE A 113 10.83 -16.77 -0.90
N ALA A 114 9.76 -15.98 -0.83
CA ALA A 114 9.64 -14.73 -1.56
C ALA A 114 10.75 -13.74 -1.15
N SER A 115 11.01 -13.57 0.15
CA SER A 115 12.08 -12.70 0.63
C SER A 115 13.45 -13.18 0.15
N ALA A 116 13.72 -14.49 0.21
CA ALA A 116 14.97 -15.04 -0.29
C ALA A 116 15.17 -14.81 -1.80
N VAL A 117 14.10 -14.99 -2.59
CA VAL A 117 14.14 -14.75 -4.04
C VAL A 117 14.35 -13.26 -4.34
N ILE A 118 13.67 -12.36 -3.64
CA ILE A 118 13.83 -10.91 -3.83
C ILE A 118 15.25 -10.49 -3.46
N THR A 119 15.75 -10.89 -2.28
CA THR A 119 17.11 -10.55 -1.84
C THR A 119 18.18 -11.12 -2.77
N LEU A 120 18.02 -12.35 -3.28
CA LEU A 120 18.97 -12.91 -4.24
C LEU A 120 18.91 -12.16 -5.59
N ALA A 121 17.73 -11.84 -6.07
CA ALA A 121 17.54 -11.06 -7.30
C ALA A 121 18.11 -9.64 -7.15
N GLY A 122 17.89 -9.00 -5.99
CA GLY A 122 18.45 -7.69 -5.66
C GLY A 122 19.99 -7.72 -5.57
N ALA A 123 20.54 -8.66 -4.82
CA ALA A 123 21.99 -8.80 -4.70
C ALA A 123 22.70 -8.97 -6.06
N MET A 124 22.07 -9.63 -7.02
CA MET A 124 22.61 -9.84 -8.37
C MET A 124 22.27 -8.70 -9.36
N GLY A 125 21.11 -8.04 -9.18
CA GLY A 125 20.53 -7.14 -10.17
C GLY A 125 20.62 -5.65 -9.84
N LEU A 126 20.80 -5.25 -8.57
CA LEU A 126 20.74 -3.84 -8.18
C LEU A 126 21.86 -2.99 -8.78
N HIS A 127 23.10 -3.53 -8.84
CA HIS A 127 24.22 -2.81 -9.43
C HIS A 127 24.00 -2.55 -10.94
N PRO A 128 23.75 -3.56 -11.79
CA PRO A 128 23.45 -3.33 -13.20
C PRO A 128 22.16 -2.53 -13.44
N LEU A 129 21.20 -2.57 -12.51
CA LEU A 129 19.98 -1.78 -12.62
C LEU A 129 20.24 -0.29 -12.38
N LEU A 130 21.09 0.07 -11.42
CA LEU A 130 21.52 1.46 -11.20
C LEU A 130 22.33 2.00 -12.38
N GLU A 131 23.16 1.17 -13.01
CA GLU A 131 23.85 1.51 -14.26
C GLU A 131 22.87 1.74 -15.42
N LEU A 132 21.87 0.86 -15.58
CA LEU A 132 20.84 1.00 -16.61
C LEU A 132 19.96 2.25 -16.44
N LEU A 133 19.83 2.74 -15.20
CA LEU A 133 19.10 3.96 -14.88
C LEU A 133 19.98 5.23 -15.02
N ASP A 134 21.20 5.10 -15.59
CA ASP A 134 22.15 6.20 -15.77
C ASP A 134 22.40 6.99 -14.47
N THR A 135 22.50 6.26 -13.34
CA THR A 135 22.78 6.89 -12.04
C THR A 135 24.15 7.60 -12.09
N PRO A 136 24.21 8.91 -11.78
CA PRO A 136 25.49 9.66 -11.82
C PRO A 136 26.57 9.02 -10.96
N VAL A 137 27.82 9.00 -11.48
CA VAL A 137 28.96 8.35 -10.84
C VAL A 137 29.23 8.90 -9.43
N GLU A 138 28.96 10.20 -9.23
CA GLU A 138 29.18 10.89 -7.96
C GLU A 138 28.31 10.38 -6.82
N ILE A 139 27.14 9.82 -7.13
CA ILE A 139 26.16 9.32 -6.13
C ILE A 139 25.97 7.81 -6.21
N PHE A 140 26.59 7.13 -7.18
CA PHE A 140 26.35 5.72 -7.48
C PHE A 140 26.66 4.82 -6.27
N GLU A 141 27.83 5.00 -5.67
CA GLU A 141 28.26 4.16 -4.54
C GLU A 141 27.36 4.34 -3.31
N ASP A 142 26.94 5.56 -3.02
CA ASP A 142 26.04 5.86 -1.91
C ASP A 142 24.63 5.31 -2.18
N ALA A 143 24.13 5.44 -3.41
CA ALA A 143 22.87 4.86 -3.83
C ALA A 143 22.89 3.33 -3.71
N TYR A 144 23.96 2.69 -4.20
CA TYR A 144 24.10 1.24 -4.11
C TYR A 144 24.21 0.76 -2.66
N ARG A 145 24.99 1.43 -1.81
CA ARG A 145 25.10 1.10 -0.38
C ARG A 145 23.76 1.21 0.34
N TYR A 146 22.98 2.23 0.05
CA TYR A 146 21.67 2.40 0.64
C TYR A 146 20.72 1.27 0.23
N ILE A 147 20.56 1.06 -1.08
CA ILE A 147 19.53 0.14 -1.58
C ILE A 147 19.85 -1.33 -1.29
N ILE A 148 21.12 -1.72 -1.25
CA ILE A 148 21.54 -3.09 -0.91
C ILE A 148 21.24 -3.43 0.56
N ILE A 149 21.35 -2.45 1.47
CA ILE A 149 20.98 -2.63 2.87
C ILE A 149 19.47 -2.85 2.99
N ILE A 150 18.69 -2.07 2.24
CA ILE A 150 17.24 -2.24 2.18
C ILE A 150 16.87 -3.62 1.62
N ASP A 151 17.56 -4.07 0.57
CA ASP A 151 17.34 -5.39 -0.03
C ASP A 151 17.64 -6.54 0.96
N TYR A 152 18.75 -6.47 1.67
CA TYR A 152 19.03 -7.44 2.75
C TYR A 152 18.02 -7.35 3.90
N GLY A 153 17.42 -6.18 4.12
CA GLY A 153 16.35 -5.94 5.09
C GLY A 153 14.95 -6.36 4.63
N VAL A 154 14.76 -6.75 3.37
CA VAL A 154 13.44 -7.11 2.80
C VAL A 154 12.74 -8.19 3.63
N PHE A 155 13.48 -9.17 4.15
CA PHE A 155 12.94 -10.20 5.04
C PHE A 155 12.24 -9.61 6.27
N ILE A 156 12.87 -8.62 6.92
CA ILE A 156 12.31 -7.94 8.10
C ILE A 156 11.07 -7.12 7.72
N MET A 157 11.16 -6.36 6.62
CA MET A 157 10.06 -5.57 6.11
C MET A 157 8.85 -6.44 5.74
N PHE A 158 9.09 -7.58 5.09
CA PHE A 158 8.07 -8.56 4.80
C PHE A 158 7.45 -9.15 6.07
N ALA A 159 8.28 -9.55 7.04
CA ALA A 159 7.80 -10.12 8.31
C ALA A 159 6.90 -9.12 9.06
N TYR A 160 7.25 -7.83 9.08
CA TYR A 160 6.39 -6.79 9.66
C TYR A 160 5.05 -6.69 8.93
N ASN A 161 5.07 -6.60 7.59
CA ASN A 161 3.83 -6.48 6.79
C ASN A 161 2.93 -7.71 6.93
N LEU A 162 3.53 -8.91 6.97
CA LEU A 162 2.79 -10.15 7.22
C LEU A 162 2.16 -10.14 8.61
N CYS A 163 2.92 -9.85 9.66
CA CYS A 163 2.38 -9.78 11.03
C CYS A 163 1.26 -8.74 11.16
N ALA A 164 1.45 -7.54 10.61
CA ALA A 164 0.44 -6.48 10.58
C ALA A 164 -0.81 -6.91 9.80
N GLY A 165 -0.62 -7.57 8.66
CA GLY A 165 -1.69 -8.13 7.83
C GLY A 165 -2.49 -9.21 8.57
N LEU A 166 -1.82 -10.14 9.24
CA LEU A 166 -2.45 -11.20 10.04
C LEU A 166 -3.23 -10.66 11.24
N LEU A 167 -2.70 -9.63 11.92
CA LEU A 167 -3.44 -8.94 12.99
C LEU A 167 -4.70 -8.26 12.45
N ARG A 168 -4.60 -7.58 11.31
CA ARG A 168 -5.78 -7.01 10.63
C ARG A 168 -6.75 -8.10 10.20
N ALA A 169 -6.28 -9.24 9.72
CA ALA A 169 -7.11 -10.38 9.29
C ALA A 169 -8.05 -10.89 10.41
N ILE A 170 -7.65 -10.79 11.68
CA ILE A 170 -8.47 -11.15 12.84
C ILE A 170 -9.24 -9.96 13.46
N GLY A 171 -9.29 -8.82 12.76
CA GLY A 171 -10.03 -7.61 13.18
C GLY A 171 -9.23 -6.62 14.05
N ASN A 172 -7.92 -6.80 14.23
CA ASN A 172 -7.10 -5.89 15.04
C ASN A 172 -6.25 -4.99 14.16
N SER A 173 -6.74 -3.79 13.86
CA SER A 173 -5.99 -2.75 13.14
C SER A 173 -5.21 -1.80 14.08
N PHE A 174 -5.51 -1.81 15.38
CA PHE A 174 -4.92 -0.87 16.34
C PHE A 174 -3.47 -1.26 16.72
N MET A 175 -3.20 -2.53 16.97
CA MET A 175 -1.86 -2.96 17.40
C MET A 175 -0.77 -2.75 16.34
N PRO A 176 -1.01 -3.02 15.04
CA PRO A 176 -0.07 -2.62 13.99
C PRO A 176 0.29 -1.13 14.00
N LEU A 177 -0.70 -0.25 14.25
CA LEU A 177 -0.46 1.19 14.40
C LEU A 177 0.48 1.49 15.57
N VAL A 178 0.23 0.89 16.75
CA VAL A 178 1.09 1.10 17.93
C VAL A 178 2.54 0.71 17.64
N PHE A 179 2.75 -0.45 17.00
CA PHE A 179 4.09 -0.92 16.65
C PHE A 179 4.75 -0.04 15.60
N LEU A 180 3.98 0.46 14.63
CA LEU A 180 4.49 1.41 13.64
C LEU A 180 4.95 2.73 14.31
N ILE A 181 4.17 3.29 15.22
CA ILE A 181 4.54 4.53 15.92
C ILE A 181 5.84 4.32 16.71
N LEU A 182 5.94 3.22 17.46
CA LEU A 182 7.17 2.90 18.22
C LEU A 182 8.39 2.74 17.31
N SER A 183 8.22 2.05 16.19
CA SER A 183 9.25 1.87 15.18
C SER A 183 9.66 3.20 14.53
N SER A 184 8.70 4.05 14.20
CA SER A 184 8.98 5.36 13.60
C SER A 184 9.78 6.28 14.53
N VAL A 185 9.41 6.31 15.82
CA VAL A 185 10.18 7.08 16.82
C VAL A 185 11.60 6.51 16.97
N LEU A 186 11.72 5.19 17.05
CA LEU A 186 13.03 4.54 17.15
C LEU A 186 13.88 4.79 15.89
N ASN A 187 13.27 4.75 14.71
CA ASN A 187 13.97 5.03 13.46
C ASN A 187 14.58 6.44 13.46
N VAL A 188 13.80 7.49 13.80
CA VAL A 188 14.32 8.86 13.89
C VAL A 188 15.50 8.96 14.85
N ILE A 189 15.44 8.29 16.01
CA ILE A 189 16.54 8.26 16.99
C ILE A 189 17.78 7.58 16.38
N LEU A 190 17.59 6.45 15.72
CA LEU A 190 18.68 5.68 15.09
C LEU A 190 19.27 6.41 13.90
N ASP A 191 18.47 7.10 13.09
CA ASP A 191 18.95 7.93 11.97
C ASP A 191 19.91 9.02 12.48
N LEU A 192 19.46 9.77 13.48
CA LEU A 192 20.33 10.79 14.10
C LEU A 192 21.60 10.20 14.69
N TRP A 193 21.51 9.04 15.33
CA TRP A 193 22.69 8.40 15.93
C TRP A 193 23.64 7.84 14.87
N PHE A 194 23.13 7.10 13.88
CA PHE A 194 23.99 6.47 12.86
C PHE A 194 24.55 7.48 11.87
N ILE A 195 23.75 8.48 11.49
CA ILE A 195 24.16 9.47 10.50
C ILE A 195 24.97 10.58 11.15
N ALA A 196 24.46 11.23 12.22
CA ALA A 196 25.11 12.43 12.77
C ALA A 196 26.21 12.09 13.79
N VAL A 197 26.09 11.01 14.59
CA VAL A 197 27.05 10.67 15.64
C VAL A 197 28.10 9.68 15.14
N LEU A 198 27.69 8.59 14.46
CA LEU A 198 28.59 7.56 13.98
C LEU A 198 29.16 7.83 12.58
N GLY A 199 28.62 8.80 11.83
CA GLY A 199 29.11 9.18 10.51
C GLY A 199 28.96 8.09 9.44
N MET A 200 27.93 7.22 9.55
CA MET A 200 27.72 6.10 8.62
C MET A 200 27.22 6.52 7.23
N GLY A 201 26.99 7.81 7.00
CA GLY A 201 26.46 8.31 5.74
C GLY A 201 25.05 7.77 5.42
N VAL A 202 24.73 7.64 4.14
CA VAL A 202 23.41 7.13 3.68
C VAL A 202 23.13 5.69 4.11
N ALA A 203 24.17 4.88 4.30
CA ALA A 203 24.04 3.52 4.82
C ALA A 203 23.42 3.50 6.22
N GLY A 204 23.68 4.55 7.03
CA GLY A 204 23.08 4.72 8.36
C GLY A 204 21.56 4.78 8.31
N ALA A 205 20.96 5.50 7.36
CA ALA A 205 19.52 5.57 7.16
C ALA A 205 18.94 4.18 6.82
N GLY A 206 19.56 3.45 5.91
CA GLY A 206 19.13 2.09 5.57
C GLY A 206 19.16 1.15 6.77
N VAL A 207 20.25 1.17 7.55
CA VAL A 207 20.40 0.33 8.77
C VAL A 207 19.37 0.72 9.83
N ALA A 208 19.14 2.00 10.06
CA ALA A 208 18.15 2.49 11.01
C ALA A 208 16.74 2.00 10.67
N THR A 209 16.38 2.07 9.39
CA THR A 209 15.09 1.57 8.87
C THR A 209 14.94 0.06 9.12
N VAL A 210 15.95 -0.74 8.81
CA VAL A 210 15.90 -2.19 8.98
C VAL A 210 15.82 -2.57 10.48
N ILE A 211 16.61 -1.93 11.34
CA ILE A 211 16.60 -2.21 12.79
C ILE A 211 15.26 -1.80 13.41
N SER A 212 14.76 -0.61 13.13
CA SER A 212 13.50 -0.12 13.69
C SER A 212 12.32 -1.01 13.29
N GLN A 213 12.26 -1.45 12.06
CA GLN A 213 11.27 -2.42 11.60
C GLN A 213 11.46 -3.80 12.24
N GLY A 214 12.70 -4.24 12.45
CA GLY A 214 13.01 -5.48 13.19
C GLY A 214 12.45 -5.46 14.60
N VAL A 215 12.57 -4.34 15.31
CA VAL A 215 11.95 -4.16 16.63
C VAL A 215 10.42 -4.28 16.55
N SER A 216 9.79 -3.69 15.54
CA SER A 216 8.34 -3.87 15.31
C SER A 216 7.94 -5.32 15.09
N VAL A 217 8.73 -6.08 14.32
CA VAL A 217 8.48 -7.53 14.13
C VAL A 217 8.52 -8.27 15.45
N VAL A 218 9.55 -8.01 16.27
CA VAL A 218 9.67 -8.64 17.60
C VAL A 218 8.47 -8.29 18.48
N LEU A 219 8.06 -7.03 18.50
CA LEU A 219 6.88 -6.60 19.27
C LEU A 219 5.59 -7.24 18.77
N CYS A 220 5.41 -7.34 17.45
CA CYS A 220 4.28 -8.05 16.84
C CYS A 220 4.26 -9.53 17.26
N ILE A 221 5.38 -10.21 17.17
CA ILE A 221 5.51 -11.62 17.54
C ILE A 221 5.20 -11.81 19.04
N LEU A 222 5.77 -11.00 19.91
CA LEU A 222 5.49 -11.02 21.36
C LEU A 222 4.00 -10.80 21.65
N TYR A 223 3.36 -9.87 20.94
CA TYR A 223 1.94 -9.63 21.07
C TYR A 223 1.11 -10.85 20.61
N VAL A 224 1.47 -11.47 19.49
CA VAL A 224 0.81 -12.69 18.98
C VAL A 224 0.90 -13.79 20.01
N PHE A 225 2.07 -14.04 20.61
CA PHE A 225 2.26 -15.04 21.66
C PHE A 225 1.39 -14.80 22.90
N ARG A 226 1.19 -13.54 23.29
CA ARG A 226 0.44 -13.18 24.50
C ARG A 226 -1.06 -13.06 24.28
N SER A 227 -1.47 -12.40 23.18
CA SER A 227 -2.84 -11.90 23.02
C SER A 227 -3.57 -12.41 21.77
N ALA A 228 -2.85 -12.94 20.78
CA ALA A 228 -3.43 -13.41 19.51
C ALA A 228 -3.01 -14.86 19.20
N ARG A 229 -3.08 -15.74 20.19
CA ARG A 229 -2.65 -17.15 20.07
C ARG A 229 -3.30 -17.94 18.94
N LEU A 230 -4.43 -17.46 18.46
CA LEU A 230 -5.12 -18.02 17.29
C LEU A 230 -4.23 -17.98 16.02
N LEU A 231 -3.32 -17.03 15.95
CA LEU A 231 -2.35 -16.88 14.84
C LEU A 231 -1.07 -17.70 15.04
N LEU A 232 -0.94 -18.49 16.14
CA LEU A 232 0.25 -19.28 16.39
C LEU A 232 0.12 -20.67 15.77
N PRO A 233 0.89 -20.99 14.70
CA PRO A 233 0.92 -22.33 14.15
C PRO A 233 1.74 -23.25 15.04
N GLU A 234 1.33 -24.51 15.14
CA GLU A 234 2.09 -25.62 15.71
C GLU A 234 2.82 -26.38 14.60
N LYS A 235 3.75 -27.25 14.92
CA LYS A 235 4.51 -28.04 13.92
C LYS A 235 3.61 -28.79 12.92
N LYS A 236 2.46 -29.32 13.38
CA LYS A 236 1.51 -30.02 12.52
C LYS A 236 0.91 -29.15 11.41
N HIS A 237 0.76 -27.83 11.65
CA HIS A 237 0.16 -26.90 10.70
C HIS A 237 1.08 -26.56 9.52
N PHE A 238 2.38 -26.87 9.59
CA PHE A 238 3.30 -26.71 8.45
C PHE A 238 3.12 -27.80 7.38
N HIS A 239 2.31 -28.84 7.64
CA HIS A 239 1.86 -29.80 6.62
C HIS A 239 0.61 -29.24 5.91
N VAL A 240 0.83 -28.21 5.11
CA VAL A 240 -0.23 -27.52 4.38
C VAL A 240 -0.56 -28.32 3.10
N GLY A 241 -1.84 -28.51 2.81
CA GLY A 241 -2.27 -29.17 1.58
C GLY A 241 -1.91 -28.34 0.34
N SER A 242 -1.64 -29.01 -0.78
CA SER A 242 -1.23 -28.35 -2.04
C SER A 242 -2.23 -27.30 -2.54
N HIS A 243 -3.53 -27.51 -2.32
CA HIS A 243 -4.57 -26.56 -2.68
C HIS A 243 -4.43 -25.24 -1.91
N LEU A 244 -4.19 -25.27 -0.58
CA LEU A 244 -4.03 -24.06 0.21
C LEU A 244 -2.71 -23.34 -0.13
N TYR A 245 -1.62 -24.10 -0.37
CA TYR A 245 -0.38 -23.49 -0.87
C TYR A 245 -0.58 -22.78 -2.21
N TRP A 246 -1.30 -23.40 -3.14
CA TRP A 246 -1.61 -22.76 -4.42
C TRP A 246 -2.48 -21.51 -4.27
N GLU A 247 -3.44 -21.54 -3.35
CA GLU A 247 -4.28 -20.39 -3.05
C GLU A 247 -3.45 -19.23 -2.48
N LEU A 248 -2.61 -19.50 -1.47
CA LEU A 248 -1.71 -18.53 -0.86
C LEU A 248 -0.74 -17.95 -1.90
N PHE A 249 -0.07 -18.80 -2.66
CA PHE A 249 0.87 -18.40 -3.70
C PHE A 249 0.20 -17.53 -4.76
N SER A 250 -0.89 -18.01 -5.35
CA SER A 250 -1.54 -17.30 -6.45
C SER A 250 -2.17 -15.97 -6.01
N GLN A 251 -2.70 -15.90 -4.77
CA GLN A 251 -3.25 -14.65 -4.22
C GLN A 251 -2.15 -13.64 -3.93
N SER A 252 -1.04 -14.08 -3.33
CA SER A 252 0.10 -13.23 -2.98
C SER A 252 0.82 -12.70 -4.22
N ILE A 253 1.09 -13.56 -5.21
CA ILE A 253 1.72 -13.15 -6.47
C ILE A 253 0.83 -12.18 -7.25
N SER A 254 -0.48 -12.43 -7.32
CA SER A 254 -1.40 -11.50 -7.98
C SER A 254 -1.32 -10.09 -7.38
N MET A 255 -1.34 -9.98 -6.06
CA MET A 255 -1.25 -8.68 -5.38
C MET A 255 0.14 -8.06 -5.48
N GLY A 256 1.21 -8.85 -5.40
CA GLY A 256 2.57 -8.37 -5.60
C GLY A 256 2.79 -7.81 -7.00
N LEU A 257 2.39 -8.56 -8.04
CA LEU A 257 2.47 -8.11 -9.43
C LEU A 257 1.61 -6.87 -9.68
N MET A 258 0.41 -6.81 -9.11
CA MET A 258 -0.44 -5.63 -9.21
C MET A 258 0.28 -4.38 -8.70
N SER A 259 0.90 -4.45 -7.52
CA SER A 259 1.66 -3.32 -6.95
C SER A 259 2.84 -2.93 -7.85
N SER A 260 3.61 -3.91 -8.34
CA SER A 260 4.75 -3.64 -9.23
C SER A 260 4.33 -3.01 -10.56
N ILE A 261 3.23 -3.48 -11.17
CA ILE A 261 2.71 -2.95 -12.43
C ILE A 261 2.26 -1.49 -12.26
N VAL A 262 1.60 -1.17 -11.14
CA VAL A 262 1.18 0.20 -10.83
C VAL A 262 2.41 1.11 -10.65
N SER A 263 3.42 0.67 -9.89
CA SER A 263 4.68 1.42 -9.71
C SER A 263 5.41 1.64 -11.04
N ALA A 264 5.52 0.59 -11.87
CA ALA A 264 6.11 0.70 -13.22
C ALA A 264 5.34 1.71 -14.10
N GLY A 265 4.01 1.71 -14.03
CA GLY A 265 3.18 2.69 -14.73
C GLY A 265 3.44 4.14 -14.28
N SER A 266 3.72 4.34 -12.98
CA SER A 266 4.07 5.67 -12.46
C SER A 266 5.43 6.16 -12.98
N VAL A 267 6.41 5.25 -13.11
CA VAL A 267 7.72 5.56 -13.73
C VAL A 267 7.56 5.96 -15.21
N VAL A 268 6.73 5.22 -15.97
CA VAL A 268 6.44 5.55 -17.37
C VAL A 268 5.81 6.93 -17.49
N LEU A 269 4.83 7.25 -16.65
CA LEU A 269 4.19 8.57 -16.67
C LEU A 269 5.17 9.68 -16.31
N GLN A 270 6.03 9.46 -15.30
CA GLN A 270 7.07 10.41 -14.91
C GLN A 270 8.05 10.70 -16.05
N TYR A 271 8.43 9.69 -16.82
CA TYR A 271 9.26 9.88 -18.01
C TYR A 271 8.60 10.85 -19.02
N GLY A 272 7.29 10.68 -19.27
CA GLY A 272 6.55 11.62 -20.14
C GLY A 272 6.50 13.04 -19.58
N ILE A 273 6.37 13.22 -18.28
CA ILE A 273 6.33 14.52 -17.61
C ILE A 273 7.67 15.21 -17.65
N ASN A 274 8.77 14.48 -17.55
CA ASN A 274 10.13 15.04 -17.57
C ASN A 274 10.44 15.78 -18.89
N GLY A 275 9.79 15.43 -19.98
CA GLY A 275 9.89 16.14 -21.26
C GLY A 275 9.17 17.49 -21.33
N LEU A 276 8.37 17.87 -20.30
CA LEU A 276 7.54 19.09 -20.32
C LEU A 276 8.22 20.31 -19.68
N GLY A 277 9.42 20.15 -19.13
CA GLY A 277 10.21 21.24 -18.55
C GLY A 277 10.12 21.34 -17.02
N THR A 278 11.15 21.94 -16.43
CA THR A 278 11.41 21.92 -14.98
C THR A 278 10.31 22.56 -14.13
N LEU A 279 9.69 23.65 -14.60
CA LEU A 279 8.60 24.32 -13.85
C LEU A 279 7.33 23.47 -13.82
N VAL A 280 7.05 22.75 -14.92
CA VAL A 280 5.91 21.81 -14.98
C VAL A 280 6.15 20.64 -14.04
N ILE A 281 7.36 20.08 -14.04
CA ILE A 281 7.77 19.00 -13.12
C ILE A 281 7.61 19.45 -11.68
N ALA A 282 8.05 20.66 -11.32
CA ALA A 282 7.94 21.17 -9.95
C ALA A 282 6.48 21.28 -9.48
N GLY A 283 5.60 21.84 -10.34
CA GLY A 283 4.16 21.95 -10.06
C GLY A 283 3.50 20.59 -9.91
N HIS A 284 3.81 19.65 -10.81
CA HIS A 284 3.31 18.28 -10.76
C HIS A 284 3.77 17.54 -9.50
N THR A 285 5.05 17.66 -9.13
CA THR A 285 5.61 17.02 -7.94
C THR A 285 4.92 17.51 -6.66
N ALA A 286 4.67 18.83 -6.55
CA ALA A 286 3.91 19.37 -5.42
C ALA A 286 2.47 18.84 -5.39
N ALA A 287 1.82 18.78 -6.55
CA ALA A 287 0.47 18.23 -6.67
C ALA A 287 0.43 16.72 -6.31
N ARG A 288 1.41 15.93 -6.72
CA ARG A 288 1.51 14.49 -6.36
C ARG A 288 1.71 14.26 -4.88
N LYS A 289 2.50 15.10 -4.20
CA LYS A 289 2.61 15.05 -2.73
C LYS A 289 1.26 15.30 -2.06
N LEU A 290 0.52 16.33 -2.50
CA LEU A 290 -0.82 16.61 -1.98
C LEU A 290 -1.81 15.49 -2.31
N PHE A 291 -1.74 14.92 -3.51
CA PHE A 291 -2.52 13.74 -3.89
C PHE A 291 -2.30 12.59 -2.90
N SER A 292 -1.04 12.26 -2.56
CA SER A 292 -0.71 11.16 -1.63
C SER A 292 -1.29 11.35 -0.23
N PHE A 293 -1.57 12.58 0.21
CA PHE A 293 -2.27 12.83 1.47
C PHE A 293 -3.79 12.74 1.32
N THR A 294 -4.32 13.20 0.19
CA THR A 294 -5.78 13.28 -0.03
C THR A 294 -6.40 11.96 -0.45
N ASP A 295 -5.64 11.02 -1.00
CA ASP A 295 -6.11 9.68 -1.32
C ASP A 295 -6.08 8.70 -0.11
N MET A 296 -5.35 9.02 0.97
CA MET A 296 -5.22 8.15 2.15
C MET A 296 -6.55 7.70 2.75
N PRO A 297 -7.60 8.54 2.87
CA PRO A 297 -8.90 8.07 3.39
C PRO A 297 -9.54 7.01 2.49
N LEU A 298 -9.34 7.08 1.17
CA LEU A 298 -9.88 6.10 0.22
C LEU A 298 -9.09 4.78 0.28
N THR A 299 -7.76 4.85 0.32
CA THR A 299 -6.89 3.68 0.41
C THR A 299 -7.02 2.96 1.77
N ALA A 300 -7.18 3.70 2.86
CA ALA A 300 -7.45 3.14 4.17
C ALA A 300 -8.80 2.42 4.23
N MET A 301 -9.86 3.01 3.63
CA MET A 301 -11.18 2.36 3.53
C MET A 301 -11.11 1.13 2.63
N ALA A 302 -10.35 1.16 1.55
CA ALA A 302 -10.14 0.00 0.68
C ALA A 302 -9.43 -1.16 1.41
N SER A 303 -8.45 -0.86 2.25
CA SER A 303 -7.81 -1.87 3.13
C SER A 303 -8.79 -2.44 4.16
N ALA A 304 -9.65 -1.61 4.73
CA ALA A 304 -10.72 -2.07 5.62
C ALA A 304 -11.75 -2.93 4.87
N CYS A 305 -12.12 -2.51 3.65
CA CYS A 305 -12.97 -3.28 2.73
C CYS A 305 -12.40 -4.68 2.50
N SER A 306 -11.10 -4.79 2.22
CA SER A 306 -10.44 -6.08 2.00
C SER A 306 -10.66 -7.04 3.16
N THR A 307 -10.39 -6.61 4.39
CA THR A 307 -10.59 -7.45 5.57
C THR A 307 -12.07 -7.77 5.82
N PHE A 308 -12.93 -6.76 5.71
CA PHE A 308 -14.39 -6.93 5.90
C PHE A 308 -14.97 -7.94 4.90
N VAL A 309 -14.67 -7.77 3.62
CA VAL A 309 -15.18 -8.67 2.57
C VAL A 309 -14.61 -10.07 2.73
N SER A 310 -13.29 -10.20 3.01
CA SER A 310 -12.65 -11.50 3.24
C SER A 310 -13.31 -12.29 4.38
N GLN A 311 -13.53 -11.65 5.53
CA GLN A 311 -14.17 -12.30 6.68
C GLN A 311 -15.61 -12.68 6.38
N ASN A 312 -16.41 -11.79 5.77
CA ASN A 312 -17.81 -12.07 5.45
C ASN A 312 -17.96 -13.07 4.29
N TYR A 313 -17.00 -13.12 3.37
CA TYR A 313 -16.93 -14.14 2.32
C TYR A 313 -16.66 -15.52 2.93
N GLY A 314 -15.67 -15.62 3.83
CA GLY A 314 -15.39 -16.85 4.57
C GLY A 314 -16.57 -17.32 5.42
N ALA A 315 -17.29 -16.39 6.05
CA ALA A 315 -18.50 -16.66 6.82
C ALA A 315 -19.75 -16.96 5.97
N ASN A 316 -19.64 -16.92 4.63
CA ASN A 316 -20.75 -17.09 3.70
C ASN A 316 -21.92 -16.09 3.93
N HIS A 317 -21.58 -14.81 4.14
CA HIS A 317 -22.54 -13.72 4.37
C HIS A 317 -22.64 -12.74 3.16
N PRO A 318 -23.21 -13.14 2.00
CA PRO A 318 -23.26 -12.31 0.80
C PRO A 318 -24.05 -11.01 0.98
N ASP A 319 -25.12 -11.03 1.80
CA ASP A 319 -25.92 -9.83 2.07
C ASP A 319 -25.12 -8.77 2.85
N ARG A 320 -24.24 -9.18 3.76
CA ARG A 320 -23.35 -8.25 4.47
C ARG A 320 -22.32 -7.66 3.53
N VAL A 321 -21.73 -8.48 2.65
CA VAL A 321 -20.81 -8.00 1.62
C VAL A 321 -21.49 -6.94 0.74
N ARG A 322 -22.70 -7.21 0.26
CA ARG A 322 -23.45 -6.25 -0.57
C ARG A 322 -23.73 -4.93 0.14
N ARG A 323 -24.20 -5.00 1.39
CA ARG A 323 -24.46 -3.78 2.19
C ARG A 323 -23.16 -3.03 2.50
N GLY A 324 -22.12 -3.73 2.90
CA GLY A 324 -20.82 -3.11 3.17
C GLY A 324 -20.21 -2.41 1.96
N MET A 325 -20.30 -3.04 0.79
CA MET A 325 -19.84 -2.42 -0.45
C MET A 325 -20.61 -1.15 -0.79
N ARG A 326 -21.94 -1.15 -0.60
CA ARG A 326 -22.75 0.06 -0.77
C ARG A 326 -22.28 1.17 0.18
N ASP A 327 -22.05 0.86 1.46
CA ASP A 327 -21.65 1.83 2.46
C ASP A 327 -20.24 2.38 2.18
N ILE A 328 -19.33 1.53 1.68
CA ILE A 328 -17.97 1.92 1.26
C ILE A 328 -18.00 2.83 0.03
N ILE A 329 -18.83 2.51 -0.96
CA ILE A 329 -19.01 3.35 -2.16
C ILE A 329 -19.56 4.72 -1.76
N LEU A 330 -20.58 4.75 -0.89
CA LEU A 330 -21.16 6.01 -0.39
C LEU A 330 -20.11 6.84 0.36
N TYR A 331 -19.33 6.22 1.24
CA TYR A 331 -18.20 6.86 1.92
C TYR A 331 -17.23 7.48 0.91
N SER A 332 -16.85 6.73 -0.12
CA SER A 332 -15.92 7.19 -1.15
C SER A 332 -16.44 8.41 -1.89
N ILE A 333 -17.75 8.45 -2.21
CA ILE A 333 -18.40 9.59 -2.84
C ILE A 333 -18.38 10.82 -1.91
N VAL A 334 -18.71 10.63 -0.63
CA VAL A 334 -18.73 11.74 0.35
C VAL A 334 -17.32 12.30 0.56
N VAL A 335 -16.32 11.43 0.70
CA VAL A 335 -14.91 11.85 0.83
C VAL A 335 -14.44 12.58 -0.43
N ALA A 336 -14.76 12.06 -1.61
CA ALA A 336 -14.41 12.71 -2.88
C ALA A 336 -15.06 14.09 -3.02
N ALA A 337 -16.33 14.23 -2.62
CA ALA A 337 -17.01 15.52 -2.62
C ALA A 337 -16.33 16.53 -1.69
N ALA A 338 -15.96 16.10 -0.47
CA ALA A 338 -15.23 16.94 0.49
C ALA A 338 -13.87 17.36 -0.06
N ILE A 339 -13.10 16.43 -0.65
CA ILE A 339 -11.80 16.72 -1.28
C ILE A 339 -11.98 17.66 -2.47
N THR A 340 -13.01 17.46 -3.29
CA THR A 340 -13.30 18.34 -4.44
C THR A 340 -13.55 19.78 -3.99
N VAL A 341 -14.36 19.98 -2.96
CA VAL A 341 -14.58 21.32 -2.38
C VAL A 341 -13.28 21.89 -1.83
N LEU A 342 -12.52 21.12 -1.10
CA LEU A 342 -11.22 21.57 -0.53
C LEU A 342 -10.25 21.99 -1.64
N MET A 343 -10.12 21.20 -2.71
CA MET A 343 -9.23 21.50 -3.84
C MET A 343 -9.73 22.68 -4.66
N SER A 344 -11.04 22.82 -4.86
CA SER A 344 -11.60 23.95 -5.62
C SER A 344 -11.31 25.31 -4.98
N VAL A 345 -11.19 25.35 -3.64
CA VAL A 345 -10.95 26.60 -2.90
C VAL A 345 -9.48 26.79 -2.55
N GLY A 346 -8.75 25.72 -2.25
CA GLY A 346 -7.44 25.79 -1.62
C GLY A 346 -6.26 25.27 -2.45
N ALA A 347 -6.46 24.69 -3.64
CA ALA A 347 -5.39 24.00 -4.36
C ALA A 347 -4.16 24.87 -4.61
N GLU A 348 -4.32 26.12 -5.08
CA GLU A 348 -3.19 27.00 -5.36
C GLU A 348 -2.39 27.33 -4.10
N TRP A 349 -3.09 27.65 -3.00
CA TRP A 349 -2.46 27.91 -1.71
C TRP A 349 -1.69 26.70 -1.19
N MET A 350 -2.29 25.50 -1.30
CA MET A 350 -1.65 24.26 -0.88
C MET A 350 -0.41 23.93 -1.74
N VAL A 351 -0.50 24.11 -3.07
CA VAL A 351 0.65 23.94 -3.97
C VAL A 351 1.76 24.92 -3.60
N ARG A 352 1.44 26.18 -3.33
CA ARG A 352 2.41 27.18 -2.87
C ARG A 352 3.09 26.78 -1.58
N LEU A 353 2.33 26.27 -0.61
CA LEU A 353 2.86 25.81 0.67
C LEU A 353 3.83 24.62 0.51
N VAL A 354 3.49 23.66 -0.35
CA VAL A 354 4.29 22.44 -0.54
C VAL A 354 5.48 22.67 -1.45
N SER A 355 5.34 23.48 -2.52
CA SER A 355 6.44 23.76 -3.45
C SER A 355 7.39 24.85 -2.94
N GLY A 356 6.94 25.72 -2.03
CA GLY A 356 7.69 26.92 -1.63
C GLY A 356 7.87 27.93 -2.76
N SER A 357 7.24 27.73 -3.93
CA SER A 357 7.39 28.52 -5.13
C SER A 357 6.32 29.60 -5.23
N SER A 358 6.68 30.73 -5.84
CA SER A 358 5.75 31.78 -6.23
C SER A 358 5.61 31.87 -7.77
N GLU A 359 6.26 30.97 -8.51
CA GLU A 359 6.22 30.93 -9.96
C GLU A 359 4.81 30.58 -10.48
N PRO A 360 4.18 31.44 -11.32
CA PRO A 360 2.80 31.21 -11.79
C PRO A 360 2.62 29.84 -12.47
N VAL A 361 3.60 29.40 -13.26
CA VAL A 361 3.56 28.12 -13.99
C VAL A 361 3.50 26.93 -13.04
N VAL A 362 4.26 26.98 -11.93
CA VAL A 362 4.28 25.93 -10.90
C VAL A 362 2.91 25.87 -10.20
N LEU A 363 2.40 27.03 -9.77
CA LEU A 363 1.15 27.12 -9.02
C LEU A 363 -0.05 26.74 -9.89
N GLU A 364 -0.13 27.24 -11.11
CA GLU A 364 -1.23 26.96 -12.03
C GLU A 364 -1.28 25.48 -12.40
N ASN A 365 -0.17 24.87 -12.82
CA ASN A 365 -0.15 23.47 -13.21
C ASN A 365 -0.48 22.55 -12.04
N GLY A 366 0.11 22.80 -10.86
CA GLY A 366 -0.18 22.01 -9.66
C GLY A 366 -1.65 22.13 -9.22
N ALA A 367 -2.19 23.35 -9.19
CA ALA A 367 -3.59 23.58 -8.82
C ALA A 367 -4.55 22.97 -9.84
N ARG A 368 -4.31 23.12 -11.15
CA ARG A 368 -5.12 22.51 -12.21
C ARG A 368 -5.15 21.00 -12.09
N TYR A 369 -4.00 20.36 -11.86
CA TYR A 369 -3.95 18.91 -11.65
C TYR A 369 -4.88 18.50 -10.51
N LEU A 370 -4.79 19.14 -9.34
CA LEU A 370 -5.61 18.80 -8.16
C LEU A 370 -7.10 19.07 -8.39
N ILE A 371 -7.46 20.22 -8.93
CA ILE A 371 -8.86 20.61 -9.17
C ILE A 371 -9.54 19.67 -10.16
N TRP A 372 -8.87 19.30 -11.25
CA TRP A 372 -9.43 18.42 -12.26
C TRP A 372 -9.48 16.94 -11.84
N ASN A 373 -8.54 16.49 -11.02
CA ASN A 373 -8.53 15.11 -10.53
C ASN A 373 -9.48 14.89 -9.35
N ALA A 374 -9.72 15.89 -8.50
CA ALA A 374 -10.49 15.75 -7.27
C ALA A 374 -11.90 15.15 -7.46
N PRO A 375 -12.72 15.52 -8.44
CA PRO A 375 -14.03 14.89 -8.68
C PRO A 375 -13.92 13.41 -9.00
N PHE A 376 -12.83 12.97 -9.64
CA PHE A 376 -12.59 11.58 -10.01
C PHE A 376 -12.11 10.71 -8.84
N TYR A 377 -11.89 11.28 -7.65
CA TYR A 377 -11.66 10.50 -6.44
C TYR A 377 -12.87 9.63 -6.07
N ALA A 378 -14.08 10.02 -6.48
CA ALA A 378 -15.25 9.15 -6.36
C ALA A 378 -15.07 7.87 -7.20
N VAL A 379 -14.57 8.03 -8.44
CA VAL A 379 -14.28 6.90 -9.34
C VAL A 379 -13.14 6.05 -8.77
N LEU A 380 -12.06 6.69 -8.28
CA LEU A 380 -10.94 6.01 -7.63
C LEU A 380 -11.39 5.21 -6.42
N GLY A 381 -12.25 5.76 -5.56
CA GLY A 381 -12.75 5.05 -4.39
C GLY A 381 -13.60 3.84 -4.76
N VAL A 382 -14.46 3.95 -5.78
CA VAL A 382 -15.24 2.82 -6.32
C VAL A 382 -14.33 1.76 -6.93
N LEU A 383 -13.31 2.17 -7.68
CA LEU A 383 -12.29 1.31 -8.26
C LEU A 383 -11.58 0.49 -7.17
N LEU A 384 -11.03 1.17 -6.17
CA LEU A 384 -10.31 0.52 -5.07
C LEU A 384 -11.21 -0.43 -4.28
N ALA A 385 -12.44 -0.02 -3.97
CA ALA A 385 -13.42 -0.87 -3.27
C ALA A 385 -13.70 -2.16 -4.05
N ASN A 386 -13.99 -2.08 -5.35
CA ASN A 386 -14.26 -3.25 -6.19
C ASN A 386 -13.01 -4.14 -6.35
N ARG A 387 -11.85 -3.54 -6.57
CA ARG A 387 -10.57 -4.26 -6.72
C ARG A 387 -10.29 -5.11 -5.48
N TYR A 388 -10.32 -4.52 -4.29
CA TYR A 388 -10.06 -5.23 -3.04
C TYR A 388 -11.18 -6.21 -2.68
N ALA A 389 -12.44 -5.90 -2.97
CA ALA A 389 -13.55 -6.82 -2.74
C ALA A 389 -13.43 -8.07 -3.60
N LEU A 390 -13.14 -7.94 -4.89
CA LEU A 390 -12.95 -9.06 -5.80
C LEU A 390 -11.79 -9.96 -5.37
N GLN A 391 -10.64 -9.37 -5.03
CA GLN A 391 -9.50 -10.11 -4.48
C GLN A 391 -9.86 -10.84 -3.18
N SER A 392 -10.63 -10.21 -2.33
CA SER A 392 -11.12 -10.79 -1.08
C SER A 392 -12.06 -11.98 -1.29
N MET A 393 -12.78 -12.01 -2.41
CA MET A 393 -13.64 -13.13 -2.83
C MET A 393 -12.90 -14.21 -3.66
N GLY A 394 -11.57 -14.06 -3.84
CA GLY A 394 -10.74 -15.05 -4.52
C GLY A 394 -10.50 -14.78 -6.02
N GLU A 395 -11.04 -13.70 -6.56
CA GLU A 395 -10.74 -13.27 -7.92
C GLU A 395 -9.33 -12.69 -7.98
N LYS A 396 -8.46 -13.28 -8.77
CA LYS A 396 -7.03 -12.93 -8.82
C LYS A 396 -6.64 -12.30 -10.14
N VAL A 397 -7.25 -12.78 -11.23
CA VAL A 397 -6.86 -12.42 -12.59
C VAL A 397 -7.44 -11.07 -13.00
N LEU A 398 -8.74 -10.85 -12.76
CA LEU A 398 -9.41 -9.62 -13.19
C LEU A 398 -8.90 -8.36 -12.45
N PRO A 399 -8.69 -8.38 -11.12
CA PRO A 399 -8.02 -7.27 -10.45
C PRO A 399 -6.59 -7.01 -10.94
N LEU A 400 -5.85 -8.06 -11.31
CA LEU A 400 -4.52 -7.90 -11.91
C LEU A 400 -4.63 -7.28 -13.33
N LEU A 401 -5.63 -7.70 -14.13
CA LEU A 401 -5.88 -7.13 -15.44
C LEU A 401 -6.16 -5.62 -15.37
N SER A 402 -6.89 -5.16 -14.35
CA SER A 402 -7.10 -3.72 -14.12
C SER A 402 -5.79 -2.95 -14.01
N SER A 403 -4.75 -3.51 -13.37
CA SER A 403 -3.43 -2.88 -13.27
C SER A 403 -2.69 -2.90 -14.62
N VAL A 404 -2.90 -3.93 -15.45
CA VAL A 404 -2.37 -3.96 -16.82
C VAL A 404 -3.04 -2.88 -17.67
N ILE A 405 -4.35 -2.65 -17.52
CA ILE A 405 -5.08 -1.55 -18.18
C ILE A 405 -4.46 -0.20 -17.76
N GLU A 406 -4.16 -0.03 -16.47
CA GLU A 406 -3.50 1.17 -15.97
C GLU A 406 -2.14 1.39 -16.63
N PHE A 407 -1.30 0.37 -16.65
CA PHE A 407 0.04 0.43 -17.22
C PHE A 407 0.02 0.75 -18.72
N LEU A 408 -0.77 0.01 -19.49
CA LEU A 408 -0.92 0.23 -20.94
C LEU A 408 -1.55 1.61 -21.23
N GLY A 409 -2.52 2.03 -20.44
CA GLY A 409 -3.11 3.34 -20.54
C GLY A 409 -2.08 4.45 -20.35
N LYS A 410 -1.23 4.36 -19.32
CA LYS A 410 -0.13 5.32 -19.10
C LYS A 410 0.85 5.35 -20.26
N ILE A 411 1.21 4.19 -20.84
CA ILE A 411 2.06 4.13 -22.05
C ILE A 411 1.40 4.88 -23.20
N VAL A 412 0.13 4.62 -23.48
CA VAL A 412 -0.61 5.29 -24.56
C VAL A 412 -0.66 6.80 -24.33
N PHE A 413 -0.90 7.24 -23.08
CA PHE A 413 -0.90 8.68 -22.78
C PHE A 413 0.48 9.31 -23.00
N VAL A 414 1.56 8.66 -22.58
CA VAL A 414 2.93 9.16 -22.75
C VAL A 414 3.32 9.21 -24.24
N MET A 415 2.99 8.18 -25.02
CA MET A 415 3.42 8.11 -26.42
C MET A 415 2.55 8.90 -27.38
N VAL A 416 1.25 9.04 -27.10
CA VAL A 416 0.28 9.61 -28.06
C VAL A 416 -0.27 10.95 -27.61
N PHE A 417 -0.69 11.06 -26.35
CA PHE A 417 -1.44 12.25 -25.89
C PHE A 417 -0.52 13.33 -25.33
N ILE A 418 0.51 13.00 -24.54
CA ILE A 418 1.44 14.02 -23.98
C ILE A 418 2.15 14.80 -25.09
N PRO A 419 2.66 14.21 -26.20
CA PRO A 419 3.27 14.98 -27.27
C PRO A 419 2.32 15.98 -27.98
N ARG A 420 1.00 15.72 -27.92
CA ARG A 420 -0.01 16.58 -28.58
C ARG A 420 -0.65 17.61 -27.66
N PHE A 421 -0.86 17.26 -26.40
CA PHE A 421 -1.65 18.07 -25.46
C PHE A 421 -0.85 18.49 -24.23
N ALA A 422 0.45 18.16 -24.20
CA ALA A 422 1.38 18.50 -23.12
C ALA A 422 0.79 18.16 -21.74
N TYR A 423 0.87 19.06 -20.76
CA TYR A 423 0.45 18.83 -19.38
C TYR A 423 -1.06 18.55 -19.23
N ASN A 424 -1.90 19.01 -20.17
CA ASN A 424 -3.33 18.67 -20.15
C ASN A 424 -3.57 17.15 -20.28
N ALA A 425 -2.74 16.46 -21.07
CA ALA A 425 -2.81 15.01 -21.15
C ALA A 425 -2.39 14.35 -19.83
N VAL A 426 -1.41 14.88 -19.12
CA VAL A 426 -1.00 14.39 -17.80
C VAL A 426 -2.16 14.51 -16.80
N ILE A 427 -2.84 15.64 -16.76
CA ILE A 427 -4.00 15.88 -15.88
C ILE A 427 -5.10 14.85 -16.13
N LEU A 428 -5.40 14.51 -17.39
CA LEU A 428 -6.50 13.60 -17.75
C LEU A 428 -6.11 12.13 -17.73
N CYS A 429 -4.83 11.81 -17.67
CA CYS A 429 -4.31 10.44 -17.75
C CYS A 429 -4.96 9.51 -16.71
N GLU A 430 -4.78 9.82 -15.43
CA GLU A 430 -5.30 8.98 -14.35
C GLU A 430 -6.84 8.95 -14.29
N PRO A 431 -7.57 10.08 -14.37
CA PRO A 431 -9.03 10.08 -14.41
C PRO A 431 -9.64 9.20 -15.50
N VAL A 432 -9.12 9.28 -16.71
CA VAL A 432 -9.63 8.46 -17.84
C VAL A 432 -9.37 6.98 -17.59
N ILE A 433 -8.15 6.64 -17.17
CA ILE A 433 -7.77 5.25 -16.88
C ILE A 433 -8.62 4.69 -15.74
N TRP A 434 -8.85 5.45 -14.65
CA TRP A 434 -9.71 5.02 -13.55
C TRP A 434 -11.14 4.73 -13.99
N CYS A 435 -11.69 5.48 -14.93
CA CYS A 435 -13.02 5.20 -15.48
C CYS A 435 -13.06 3.83 -16.19
N PHE A 436 -12.06 3.50 -17.01
CA PHE A 436 -12.00 2.20 -17.69
C PHE A 436 -11.83 1.04 -16.70
N MET A 437 -10.91 1.18 -15.73
CA MET A 437 -10.69 0.17 -14.70
C MET A 437 -11.93 -0.04 -13.82
N THR A 438 -12.61 1.07 -13.46
CA THR A 438 -13.84 0.99 -12.67
C THR A 438 -14.94 0.29 -13.44
N ALA A 439 -15.12 0.58 -14.72
CA ALA A 439 -16.11 -0.06 -15.56
C ALA A 439 -15.86 -1.58 -15.67
N GLU A 440 -14.63 -2.00 -15.85
CA GLU A 440 -14.22 -3.41 -15.86
C GLU A 440 -14.53 -4.08 -14.51
N LEU A 441 -13.97 -3.57 -13.40
CA LEU A 441 -14.12 -4.18 -12.08
C LEU A 441 -15.57 -4.16 -11.56
N MET A 442 -16.32 -3.08 -11.82
CA MET A 442 -17.74 -3.00 -11.46
C MET A 442 -18.57 -4.03 -12.23
N THR A 443 -18.29 -4.22 -13.51
CA THR A 443 -18.96 -5.26 -14.32
C THR A 443 -18.72 -6.64 -13.72
N VAL A 444 -17.48 -6.96 -13.35
CA VAL A 444 -17.12 -8.23 -12.70
C VAL A 444 -17.84 -8.38 -11.36
N TYR A 445 -17.84 -7.34 -10.54
CA TYR A 445 -18.49 -7.37 -9.23
C TYR A 445 -20.00 -7.61 -9.34
N LEU A 446 -20.68 -6.92 -10.26
CA LEU A 446 -22.13 -7.06 -10.47
C LEU A 446 -22.53 -8.45 -11.03
N HIS A 447 -21.60 -9.15 -11.69
CA HIS A 447 -21.82 -10.51 -12.19
C HIS A 447 -21.28 -11.60 -11.24
N ASN A 448 -20.72 -11.23 -10.09
CA ASN A 448 -20.19 -12.20 -9.13
C ASN A 448 -21.35 -13.03 -8.50
N PRO A 449 -21.35 -14.37 -8.66
CA PRO A 449 -22.45 -15.23 -8.25
C PRO A 449 -22.60 -15.32 -6.71
N PHE A 450 -21.54 -15.02 -5.95
CA PHE A 450 -21.62 -14.97 -4.49
C PHE A 450 -22.43 -13.76 -4.03
N VAL A 451 -22.20 -12.60 -4.63
CA VAL A 451 -22.89 -11.34 -4.25
C VAL A 451 -24.28 -11.27 -4.88
N PHE A 452 -24.40 -11.65 -6.14
CA PHE A 452 -25.66 -11.62 -6.91
C PHE A 452 -25.98 -12.99 -7.50
N PRO A 453 -26.53 -13.91 -6.70
CA PRO A 453 -26.88 -15.24 -7.17
C PRO A 453 -27.92 -15.15 -8.31
N LYS A 454 -27.63 -15.85 -9.42
CA LYS A 454 -28.58 -15.97 -10.51
C LYS A 454 -29.82 -16.65 -9.95
N LYS A 455 -31.00 -16.01 -10.10
CA LYS A 455 -32.28 -16.67 -9.79
C LYS A 455 -32.34 -17.97 -10.59
N LYS A 456 -32.44 -19.11 -9.90
CA LYS A 456 -32.77 -20.36 -10.58
C LYS A 456 -34.11 -20.12 -11.30
N LYS A 457 -34.09 -20.18 -12.64
CA LYS A 457 -35.31 -20.21 -13.45
C LYS A 457 -36.07 -21.49 -13.21
#